data_db1553cdbf01003d21edd559f150cfae
#
_entry.id   db1553cdbf01003d21edd559f150cfae
#
_cell.length_a   1.000
_cell.length_b   1.000
_cell.length_c   1.000
_cell.angle_alpha   90.00
_cell.angle_beta   90.00
_cell.angle_gamma   90.00
#
_symmetry.space_group_name_H-M   'P 1'
#
loop_
_entity.id
_entity.type
_entity.pdbx_description
1 polymer ?
#
loop_
_entity_poly.entity_id
_entity_poly.type
_entity_poly.pdbx_seq_one_letter_code
_entity_poly.pdbx_strand_id
1 'polypeptide(L)'
;WCAPCRGAEEAWRQAAGRKDFKFEVLDVGQPEGRSVVARLAIKTVPATVIDDALRHVGVPTVAQALEFVAAAPDKTAGAASYVGITLGVTGRWAIAAAVCYLVLAGAGLVFGGGIAGEAPWRPVAVHLFGLGFIGFSVFAFAEHMLPRFVGAPIRGGWLAWSQQGLAHAGIVLLAAGFALGVTSLALLGGLLGWGGRYEHDRTGLYA
;
A
#
# COMPACT_ATOMS: atom_id res chain seq x y z
N TRP A 1 -12.68 -25.82 26.69
CA TRP A 1 -12.57 -27.24 26.29
C TRP A 1 -11.16 -27.75 26.05
N CYS A 2 -10.22 -26.93 25.62
CA CYS A 2 -8.84 -27.33 25.42
C CYS A 2 -8.01 -26.98 26.64
N ALA A 3 -7.79 -27.89 27.56
CA ALA A 3 -6.99 -27.64 28.77
C ALA A 3 -5.55 -27.23 28.45
N PRO A 4 -4.83 -27.84 27.48
CA PRO A 4 -3.53 -27.38 27.03
C PRO A 4 -3.56 -25.95 26.45
N CYS A 5 -4.64 -25.58 25.75
CA CYS A 5 -4.74 -24.23 25.16
C CYS A 5 -4.79 -23.15 26.25
N ARG A 6 -5.46 -23.40 27.38
CA ARG A 6 -5.47 -22.46 28.51
C ARG A 6 -4.09 -22.29 29.13
N GLY A 7 -3.33 -23.38 29.25
CA GLY A 7 -1.95 -23.32 29.74
C GLY A 7 -1.04 -22.52 28.79
N ALA A 8 -1.20 -22.68 27.48
CA ALA A 8 -0.46 -21.90 26.51
C ALA A 8 -0.82 -20.40 26.57
N GLU A 9 -2.12 -20.10 26.67
CA GLU A 9 -2.59 -18.71 26.79
C GLU A 9 -2.03 -18.03 28.05
N GLU A 10 -2.04 -18.74 29.20
CA GLU A 10 -1.50 -18.23 30.44
C GLU A 10 0.01 -17.94 30.34
N ALA A 11 0.79 -18.86 29.75
CA ALA A 11 2.22 -18.66 29.54
C ALA A 11 2.51 -17.42 28.66
N TRP A 12 1.71 -17.23 27.60
CA TRP A 12 1.84 -16.06 26.72
C TRP A 12 1.41 -14.76 27.40
N ARG A 13 0.36 -14.76 28.22
CA ARG A 13 -0.06 -13.60 29.03
C ARG A 13 1.03 -13.18 30.01
N GLN A 14 1.67 -14.13 30.68
CA GLN A 14 2.78 -13.85 31.59
C GLN A 14 4.00 -13.33 30.85
N ALA A 15 4.32 -13.86 29.66
CA ALA A 15 5.39 -13.33 28.83
C ALA A 15 5.11 -11.91 28.35
N ALA A 16 3.87 -11.60 27.94
CA ALA A 16 3.45 -10.26 27.52
C ALA A 16 3.52 -9.24 28.65
N GLY A 17 3.35 -9.66 29.91
CA GLY A 17 3.57 -8.80 31.09
C GLY A 17 5.05 -8.45 31.35
N ARG A 18 5.98 -9.17 30.72
CA ARG A 18 7.44 -8.97 30.91
C ARG A 18 8.13 -8.28 29.73
N LYS A 19 7.56 -8.38 28.53
CA LYS A 19 8.09 -7.79 27.30
C LYS A 19 6.94 -7.26 26.46
N ASP A 20 7.11 -6.08 25.86
CA ASP A 20 6.11 -5.46 25.00
C ASP A 20 6.05 -6.15 23.63
N PHE A 21 4.93 -6.83 23.35
CA PHE A 21 4.58 -7.40 22.05
C PHE A 21 3.06 -7.61 21.96
N LYS A 22 2.53 -7.58 20.77
CA LYS A 22 1.11 -7.85 20.53
C LYS A 22 0.85 -9.36 20.59
N PHE A 23 0.01 -9.79 21.52
CA PHE A 23 -0.44 -11.16 21.66
C PHE A 23 -1.93 -11.25 21.35
N GLU A 24 -2.32 -12.23 20.53
CA GLU A 24 -3.69 -12.48 20.13
C GLU A 24 -4.00 -13.98 20.20
N VAL A 25 -5.17 -14.34 20.74
CA VAL A 25 -5.65 -15.70 20.79
C VAL A 25 -6.66 -15.91 19.67
N LEU A 26 -6.34 -16.83 18.75
CA LEU A 26 -7.22 -17.19 17.66
C LEU A 26 -7.94 -18.51 17.96
N ASP A 27 -9.25 -18.48 17.96
CA ASP A 27 -10.08 -19.70 18.08
C ASP A 27 -10.16 -20.39 16.72
N VAL A 28 -9.69 -21.63 16.66
CA VAL A 28 -9.74 -22.49 15.45
C VAL A 28 -11.17 -22.80 14.99
N GLY A 29 -12.18 -22.62 15.86
CA GLY A 29 -13.58 -22.70 15.50
C GLY A 29 -14.09 -21.49 14.70
N GLN A 30 -13.40 -20.37 14.75
CA GLN A 30 -13.76 -19.14 14.04
C GLN A 30 -13.11 -19.08 12.64
N PRO A 31 -13.68 -18.29 11.70
CA PRO A 31 -13.16 -18.18 10.33
C PRO A 31 -11.67 -17.76 10.26
N GLU A 32 -11.27 -16.82 11.10
CA GLU A 32 -9.89 -16.31 11.16
C GLU A 32 -8.93 -17.42 11.59
N GLY A 33 -9.22 -18.12 12.68
CA GLY A 33 -8.41 -19.23 13.17
C GLY A 33 -8.33 -20.38 12.16
N ARG A 34 -9.45 -20.73 11.50
CA ARG A 34 -9.45 -21.75 10.43
C ARG A 34 -8.57 -21.38 9.26
N SER A 35 -8.57 -20.11 8.86
CA SER A 35 -7.73 -19.64 7.75
C SER A 35 -6.23 -19.79 8.06
N VAL A 36 -5.82 -19.47 9.28
CA VAL A 36 -4.43 -19.63 9.74
C VAL A 36 -4.04 -21.10 9.80
N VAL A 37 -4.92 -21.95 10.37
CA VAL A 37 -4.71 -23.41 10.46
C VAL A 37 -4.53 -24.03 9.07
N ALA A 38 -5.38 -23.66 8.11
CA ALA A 38 -5.30 -24.18 6.74
C ALA A 38 -4.01 -23.68 6.03
N ARG A 39 -3.70 -22.40 6.14
CA ARG A 39 -2.53 -21.78 5.50
C ARG A 39 -1.21 -22.36 6.00
N LEU A 40 -1.09 -22.56 7.31
CA LEU A 40 0.14 -23.06 7.95
C LEU A 40 0.14 -24.57 8.16
N ALA A 41 -0.86 -25.28 7.64
CA ALA A 41 -1.03 -26.74 7.77
C ALA A 41 -0.90 -27.21 9.23
N ILE A 42 -1.48 -26.48 10.19
CA ILE A 42 -1.44 -26.80 11.62
C ILE A 42 -2.33 -28.01 11.88
N LYS A 43 -1.74 -29.07 12.42
CA LYS A 43 -2.45 -30.34 12.67
C LYS A 43 -2.89 -30.50 14.13
N THR A 44 -2.29 -29.74 15.05
CA THR A 44 -2.51 -29.91 16.48
C THR A 44 -2.51 -28.54 17.17
N VAL A 45 -3.37 -28.38 18.17
CA VAL A 45 -3.44 -27.20 19.03
C VAL A 45 -3.14 -27.56 20.48
N PRO A 46 -2.60 -26.64 21.28
CA PRO A 46 -2.24 -25.27 20.95
C PRO A 46 -1.01 -25.17 20.03
N ALA A 47 -1.01 -24.17 19.15
CA ALA A 47 0.09 -23.85 18.27
C ALA A 47 0.43 -22.37 18.39
N THR A 48 1.72 -22.07 18.41
CA THR A 48 2.23 -20.69 18.47
C THR A 48 2.70 -20.30 17.07
N VAL A 49 2.15 -19.21 16.58
CA VAL A 49 2.52 -18.58 15.31
C VAL A 49 3.14 -17.22 15.59
N ILE A 50 4.29 -16.93 15.02
CA ILE A 50 4.97 -15.64 15.13
C ILE A 50 5.33 -15.19 13.72
N ASP A 51 4.89 -13.99 13.35
CA ASP A 51 5.11 -13.37 12.04
C ASP A 51 4.79 -14.34 10.88
N ASP A 52 3.57 -14.90 10.93
CA ASP A 52 3.03 -15.85 9.95
C ASP A 52 3.81 -17.19 9.80
N ALA A 53 4.69 -17.50 10.73
CA ALA A 53 5.39 -18.79 10.78
C ALA A 53 5.01 -19.61 12.01
N LEU A 54 4.75 -20.92 11.81
CA LEU A 54 4.55 -21.85 12.92
C LEU A 54 5.88 -22.04 13.67
N ARG A 55 5.93 -21.64 14.94
CA ARG A 55 7.15 -21.69 15.76
C ARG A 55 7.15 -22.81 16.77
N HIS A 56 5.98 -23.12 17.36
CA HIS A 56 5.88 -24.15 18.39
C HIS A 56 4.51 -24.80 18.38
N VAL A 57 4.46 -26.08 18.74
CA VAL A 57 3.24 -26.84 18.94
C VAL A 57 3.26 -27.40 20.37
N GLY A 58 2.21 -27.12 21.13
CA GLY A 58 2.11 -27.49 22.53
C GLY A 58 2.11 -26.27 23.45
N VAL A 59 2.24 -26.49 24.78
CA VAL A 59 2.24 -25.46 25.81
C VAL A 59 3.68 -24.99 26.03
N PRO A 60 4.03 -23.75 25.64
CA PRO A 60 5.37 -23.21 25.91
C PRO A 60 5.49 -22.86 27.38
N THR A 61 6.71 -22.89 27.91
CA THR A 61 7.03 -22.23 29.17
C THR A 61 7.14 -20.72 28.94
N VAL A 62 7.02 -19.91 29.99
CA VAL A 62 7.20 -18.45 29.90
C VAL A 62 8.59 -18.07 29.37
N ALA A 63 9.62 -18.84 29.74
CA ALA A 63 10.98 -18.63 29.25
C ALA A 63 11.08 -18.89 27.73
N GLN A 64 10.50 -20.00 27.26
CA GLN A 64 10.43 -20.30 25.83
C GLN A 64 9.63 -19.26 25.05
N ALA A 65 8.50 -18.78 25.58
CA ALA A 65 7.71 -17.73 24.96
C ALA A 65 8.54 -16.42 24.79
N LEU A 66 9.30 -16.04 25.81
CA LEU A 66 10.21 -14.88 25.75
C LEU A 66 11.36 -15.09 24.76
N GLU A 67 11.91 -16.29 24.70
CA GLU A 67 12.97 -16.67 23.73
C GLU A 67 12.44 -16.59 22.28
N PHE A 68 11.25 -17.12 22.00
CA PHE A 68 10.63 -17.04 20.68
C PHE A 68 10.39 -15.60 20.24
N VAL A 69 9.96 -14.72 21.15
CA VAL A 69 9.82 -13.28 20.86
C VAL A 69 11.17 -12.61 20.64
N ALA A 70 12.21 -13.00 21.40
CA ALA A 70 13.55 -12.45 21.23
C ALA A 70 14.23 -12.90 19.94
N ALA A 71 13.94 -14.13 19.49
CA ALA A 71 14.46 -14.69 18.24
C ALA A 71 13.64 -14.26 17.00
N ALA A 72 12.47 -13.64 17.20
CA ALA A 72 11.70 -13.12 16.09
C ALA A 72 12.43 -11.90 15.48
N PRO A 73 12.48 -11.79 14.15
CA PRO A 73 13.07 -10.62 13.52
C PRO A 73 12.32 -9.36 13.95
N ASP A 74 13.06 -8.28 14.20
CA ASP A 74 12.43 -7.00 14.48
C ASP A 74 11.50 -6.65 13.32
N LYS A 75 10.23 -6.44 13.65
CA LYS A 75 9.25 -5.98 12.67
C LYS A 75 9.73 -4.63 12.17
N THR A 76 10.39 -4.61 11.03
CA THR A 76 10.68 -3.35 10.34
C THR A 76 9.36 -2.60 10.23
N ALA A 77 9.33 -1.39 10.79
CA ALA A 77 8.12 -0.57 10.95
C ALA A 77 7.33 -0.29 9.66
N GLY A 78 7.76 -0.84 8.52
CA GLY A 78 7.11 -0.75 7.21
C GLY A 78 6.23 -1.95 6.81
N ALA A 79 6.49 -3.16 7.30
CA ALA A 79 5.84 -4.37 6.77
C ALA A 79 4.42 -4.62 7.31
N ALA A 80 4.08 -4.16 8.53
CA ALA A 80 2.79 -4.42 9.16
C ALA A 80 1.69 -3.40 8.82
N SER A 81 2.05 -2.27 8.18
CA SER A 81 1.13 -1.15 7.94
C SER A 81 0.18 -1.36 6.76
N TYR A 82 0.43 -2.35 5.90
CA TYR A 82 -0.32 -2.47 4.63
C TYR A 82 -1.59 -3.32 4.71
N VAL A 83 -1.83 -4.00 5.80
CA VAL A 83 -3.08 -4.77 6.01
C VAL A 83 -4.18 -3.92 6.67
N GLY A 84 -3.85 -2.69 7.10
CA GLY A 84 -4.80 -1.75 7.68
C GLY A 84 -5.73 -1.09 6.65
N ILE A 85 -6.86 -0.57 7.12
CA ILE A 85 -7.82 0.22 6.34
C ILE A 85 -7.21 1.59 5.91
N THR A 86 -6.06 1.98 6.48
CA THR A 86 -5.41 3.27 6.24
C THR A 86 -4.55 3.26 4.99
N LEU A 87 -4.73 4.28 4.16
CA LEU A 87 -3.86 4.55 3.01
C LEU A 87 -2.42 4.85 3.46
N GLY A 88 -1.44 4.28 2.78
CA GLY A 88 -0.03 4.65 2.93
C GLY A 88 0.21 6.15 2.69
N VAL A 89 1.37 6.65 3.11
CA VAL A 89 1.72 8.08 2.94
C VAL A 89 1.68 8.48 1.48
N THR A 90 2.27 7.67 0.59
CA THR A 90 2.29 7.87 -0.87
C THR A 90 0.88 7.89 -1.46
N GLY A 91 0.00 6.96 -1.06
CA GLY A 91 -1.39 6.92 -1.50
C GLY A 91 -2.19 8.15 -1.06
N ARG A 92 -1.96 8.65 0.17
CA ARG A 92 -2.60 9.90 0.65
C ARG A 92 -2.16 11.11 -0.17
N TRP A 93 -0.87 11.20 -0.48
CA TRP A 93 -0.34 12.24 -1.36
C TRP A 93 -0.90 12.14 -2.78
N ALA A 94 -1.03 10.93 -3.32
CA ALA A 94 -1.64 10.71 -4.64
C ALA A 94 -3.10 11.18 -4.68
N ILE A 95 -3.90 10.89 -3.64
CA ILE A 95 -5.29 11.40 -3.56
C ILE A 95 -5.32 12.93 -3.46
N ALA A 96 -4.47 13.51 -2.61
CA ALA A 96 -4.40 14.96 -2.50
C ALA A 96 -4.04 15.62 -3.84
N ALA A 97 -3.06 15.04 -4.56
CA ALA A 97 -2.70 15.49 -5.90
C ALA A 97 -3.86 15.33 -6.89
N ALA A 98 -4.56 14.20 -6.87
CA ALA A 98 -5.74 13.96 -7.71
C ALA A 98 -6.79 15.06 -7.52
N VAL A 99 -7.13 15.37 -6.27
CA VAL A 99 -8.09 16.45 -5.96
C VAL A 99 -7.60 17.81 -6.45
N CYS A 100 -6.31 18.14 -6.26
CA CYS A 100 -5.73 19.37 -6.79
C CYS A 100 -5.86 19.46 -8.32
N TYR A 101 -5.54 18.37 -9.03
CA TYR A 101 -5.68 18.33 -10.48
C TYR A 101 -7.14 18.42 -10.94
N LEU A 102 -8.08 17.86 -10.21
CA LEU A 102 -9.52 18.02 -10.48
C LEU A 102 -9.94 19.49 -10.40
N VAL A 103 -9.52 20.19 -9.33
CA VAL A 103 -9.82 21.61 -9.15
C VAL A 103 -9.18 22.45 -10.26
N LEU A 104 -7.92 22.19 -10.61
CA LEU A 104 -7.22 22.88 -11.70
C LEU A 104 -7.87 22.61 -13.05
N ALA A 105 -8.28 21.37 -13.32
CA ALA A 105 -9.02 21.03 -14.54
C ALA A 105 -10.36 21.77 -14.63
N GLY A 106 -11.13 21.78 -13.53
CA GLY A 106 -12.38 22.52 -13.45
C GLY A 106 -12.19 24.03 -13.64
N ALA A 107 -11.19 24.62 -12.99
CA ALA A 107 -10.83 26.02 -13.19
C ALA A 107 -10.44 26.32 -14.65
N GLY A 108 -9.60 25.46 -15.26
CA GLY A 108 -9.22 25.56 -16.66
C GLY A 108 -10.43 25.55 -17.63
N LEU A 109 -11.42 24.73 -17.34
CA LEU A 109 -12.67 24.70 -18.12
C LEU A 109 -13.50 25.99 -17.91
N VAL A 110 -13.67 26.44 -16.66
CA VAL A 110 -14.48 27.64 -16.37
C VAL A 110 -13.84 28.90 -16.99
N PHE A 111 -12.56 29.13 -16.75
CA PHE A 111 -11.86 30.31 -17.26
C PHE A 111 -11.52 30.21 -18.75
N GLY A 112 -11.46 29.00 -19.30
CA GLY A 112 -11.21 28.75 -20.72
C GLY A 112 -12.47 28.75 -21.61
N GLY A 113 -13.62 29.16 -21.10
CA GLY A 113 -14.87 29.21 -21.87
C GLY A 113 -15.67 27.89 -21.88
N GLY A 114 -15.44 27.03 -20.92
CA GLY A 114 -16.17 25.76 -20.75
C GLY A 114 -15.70 24.65 -21.72
N ILE A 115 -16.52 23.63 -21.88
CA ILE A 115 -16.23 22.47 -22.76
C ILE A 115 -16.14 22.87 -24.25
N ALA A 116 -16.85 23.93 -24.62
CA ALA A 116 -16.84 24.50 -25.98
C ALA A 116 -15.71 25.50 -26.20
N GLY A 117 -14.90 25.80 -25.18
CA GLY A 117 -13.79 26.71 -25.25
C GLY A 117 -12.70 26.29 -26.24
N GLU A 118 -12.03 27.27 -26.81
CA GLU A 118 -10.96 27.05 -27.80
C GLU A 118 -9.62 26.68 -27.13
N ALA A 119 -8.70 26.14 -27.93
CA ALA A 119 -7.32 25.94 -27.49
C ALA A 119 -6.73 27.27 -26.95
N PRO A 120 -5.84 27.21 -25.94
CA PRO A 120 -5.13 26.03 -25.41
C PRO A 120 -5.74 25.41 -24.17
N TRP A 121 -6.76 26.03 -23.55
CA TRP A 121 -7.25 25.64 -22.21
C TRP A 121 -7.99 24.32 -22.17
N ARG A 122 -8.74 23.98 -23.26
CA ARG A 122 -9.46 22.72 -23.34
C ARG A 122 -8.51 21.51 -23.28
N PRO A 123 -7.44 21.39 -24.10
CA PRO A 123 -6.52 20.27 -23.98
C PRO A 123 -5.80 20.23 -22.63
N VAL A 124 -5.45 21.40 -22.04
CA VAL A 124 -4.86 21.49 -20.70
C VAL A 124 -5.80 20.88 -19.66
N ALA A 125 -7.05 21.32 -19.62
CA ALA A 125 -8.05 20.84 -18.68
C ALA A 125 -8.34 19.33 -18.82
N VAL A 126 -8.44 18.83 -20.05
CA VAL A 126 -8.67 17.40 -20.34
C VAL A 126 -7.50 16.54 -19.83
N HIS A 127 -6.25 17.00 -20.02
CA HIS A 127 -5.08 16.24 -19.56
C HIS A 127 -4.90 16.32 -18.04
N LEU A 128 -5.18 17.47 -17.43
CA LEU A 128 -5.21 17.58 -15.97
C LEU A 128 -6.26 16.67 -15.35
N PHE A 129 -7.44 16.56 -15.97
CA PHE A 129 -8.47 15.65 -15.51
C PHE A 129 -8.08 14.17 -15.74
N GLY A 130 -7.70 13.79 -16.97
CA GLY A 130 -7.43 12.40 -17.31
C GLY A 130 -6.17 11.86 -16.65
N LEU A 131 -5.05 12.56 -16.81
CA LEU A 131 -3.76 12.10 -16.27
C LEU A 131 -3.57 12.52 -14.81
N GLY A 132 -3.98 13.73 -14.46
CA GLY A 132 -3.88 14.23 -13.10
C GLY A 132 -4.89 13.57 -12.17
N PHE A 133 -6.17 13.85 -12.32
CA PHE A 133 -7.19 13.32 -11.41
C PHE A 133 -7.38 11.81 -11.52
N ILE A 134 -7.73 11.30 -12.72
CA ILE A 134 -8.00 9.86 -12.87
C ILE A 134 -6.72 9.05 -12.66
N GLY A 135 -5.59 9.45 -13.26
CA GLY A 135 -4.32 8.73 -13.16
C GLY A 135 -3.84 8.59 -11.71
N PHE A 136 -3.82 9.68 -10.94
CA PHE A 136 -3.42 9.63 -9.51
C PHE A 136 -4.43 8.92 -8.62
N SER A 137 -5.73 8.99 -8.94
CA SER A 137 -6.75 8.20 -8.24
C SER A 137 -6.52 6.70 -8.43
N VAL A 138 -6.31 6.26 -9.68
CA VAL A 138 -6.00 4.86 -9.99
C VAL A 138 -4.72 4.42 -9.28
N PHE A 139 -3.69 5.27 -9.27
CA PHE A 139 -2.44 4.98 -8.57
C PHE A 139 -2.64 4.78 -7.07
N ALA A 140 -3.38 5.68 -6.40
CA ALA A 140 -3.69 5.58 -4.98
C ALA A 140 -4.49 4.30 -4.64
N PHE A 141 -5.47 3.95 -5.48
CA PHE A 141 -6.23 2.71 -5.34
C PHE A 141 -5.36 1.48 -5.57
N ALA A 142 -4.50 1.49 -6.57
CA ALA A 142 -3.59 0.38 -6.85
C ALA A 142 -2.64 0.14 -5.68
N GLU A 143 -1.99 1.18 -5.14
CA GLU A 143 -1.13 1.06 -3.95
C GLU A 143 -1.86 0.48 -2.73
N HIS A 144 -3.16 0.76 -2.59
CA HIS A 144 -3.96 0.25 -1.49
C HIS A 144 -4.43 -1.19 -1.70
N MET A 145 -4.84 -1.53 -2.92
CA MET A 145 -5.47 -2.82 -3.23
C MET A 145 -4.48 -3.91 -3.64
N LEU A 146 -3.43 -3.58 -4.40
CA LEU A 146 -2.46 -4.58 -4.88
C LEU A 146 -1.86 -5.44 -3.77
N PRO A 147 -1.38 -4.88 -2.63
CA PRO A 147 -0.83 -5.69 -1.54
C PRO A 147 -1.82 -6.72 -1.01
N ARG A 148 -3.12 -6.40 -1.04
CA ARG A 148 -4.17 -7.29 -0.57
C ARG A 148 -4.44 -8.45 -1.51
N PHE A 149 -4.37 -8.21 -2.83
CA PHE A 149 -4.57 -9.24 -3.84
C PHE A 149 -3.34 -10.14 -4.00
N VAL A 150 -2.14 -9.56 -3.93
CA VAL A 150 -0.89 -10.31 -4.12
C VAL A 150 -0.41 -10.95 -2.82
N GLY A 151 -0.92 -10.51 -1.66
CA GLY A 151 -0.48 -11.00 -0.35
C GLY A 151 0.94 -10.57 0.04
N ALA A 152 1.53 -9.64 -0.70
CA ALA A 152 2.88 -9.13 -0.47
C ALA A 152 2.89 -7.59 -0.42
N PRO A 153 3.69 -6.97 0.47
CA PRO A 153 3.79 -5.52 0.52
C PRO A 153 4.46 -4.99 -0.75
N ILE A 154 3.90 -3.92 -1.32
CA ILE A 154 4.59 -3.20 -2.40
C ILE A 154 5.84 -2.54 -1.83
N ARG A 155 6.95 -2.65 -2.54
CA ARG A 155 8.18 -1.92 -2.21
C ARG A 155 7.90 -0.42 -2.34
N GLY A 156 7.63 0.24 -1.22
CA GLY A 156 7.48 1.68 -1.12
C GLY A 156 8.83 2.40 -1.10
N GLY A 157 8.86 3.60 -0.54
CA GLY A 157 10.07 4.36 -0.36
C GLY A 157 10.40 5.24 -1.57
N TRP A 158 11.70 5.39 -1.88
CA TRP A 158 12.17 6.34 -2.90
C TRP A 158 11.59 6.04 -4.30
N LEU A 159 11.36 4.77 -4.63
CA LEU A 159 10.81 4.37 -5.94
C LEU A 159 9.38 4.89 -6.15
N ALA A 160 8.50 4.75 -5.15
CA ALA A 160 7.15 5.27 -5.22
C ALA A 160 7.14 6.81 -5.32
N TRP A 161 8.04 7.48 -4.60
CA TRP A 161 8.19 8.93 -4.67
C TRP A 161 8.74 9.40 -6.02
N SER A 162 9.74 8.72 -6.59
CA SER A 162 10.29 9.04 -7.90
C SER A 162 9.25 8.88 -9.00
N GLN A 163 8.43 7.82 -8.94
CA GLN A 163 7.35 7.60 -9.88
C GLN A 163 6.29 8.72 -9.81
N GLN A 164 5.87 9.11 -8.61
CA GLN A 164 4.96 10.24 -8.45
C GLN A 164 5.58 11.56 -8.95
N GLY A 165 6.86 11.80 -8.64
CA GLY A 165 7.59 12.98 -9.11
C GLY A 165 7.66 13.05 -10.64
N LEU A 166 7.98 11.94 -11.30
CA LEU A 166 7.99 11.84 -12.77
C LEU A 166 6.60 12.07 -13.37
N ALA A 167 5.55 11.50 -12.76
CA ALA A 167 4.19 11.71 -13.21
C ALA A 167 3.77 13.18 -13.09
N HIS A 168 4.08 13.84 -11.97
CA HIS A 168 3.83 15.27 -11.80
C HIS A 168 4.59 16.12 -12.84
N ALA A 169 5.89 15.87 -13.00
CA ALA A 169 6.71 16.57 -13.98
C ALA A 169 6.15 16.39 -15.41
N GLY A 170 5.76 15.16 -15.76
CA GLY A 170 5.13 14.85 -17.04
C GLY A 170 3.84 15.63 -17.28
N ILE A 171 2.93 15.66 -16.30
CA ILE A 171 1.66 16.39 -16.41
C ILE A 171 1.89 17.90 -16.52
N VAL A 172 2.78 18.46 -15.70
CA VAL A 172 3.09 19.91 -15.73
C VAL A 172 3.69 20.31 -17.06
N LEU A 173 4.68 19.56 -17.57
CA LEU A 173 5.29 19.85 -18.87
C LEU A 173 4.31 19.71 -20.02
N LEU A 174 3.45 18.69 -19.97
CA LEU A 174 2.40 18.49 -20.97
C LEU A 174 1.41 19.66 -20.99
N ALA A 175 0.92 20.04 -19.81
CA ALA A 175 -0.01 21.18 -19.66
C ALA A 175 0.64 22.51 -20.11
N ALA A 176 1.88 22.75 -19.72
CA ALA A 176 2.64 23.94 -20.15
C ALA A 176 2.88 23.93 -21.66
N GLY A 177 3.20 22.77 -22.24
CA GLY A 177 3.36 22.62 -23.69
C GLY A 177 2.12 23.02 -24.48
N PHE A 178 0.95 22.60 -24.03
CA PHE A 178 -0.33 22.99 -24.63
C PHE A 178 -0.65 24.47 -24.38
N ALA A 179 -0.44 24.97 -23.18
CA ALA A 179 -0.73 26.36 -22.84
C ALA A 179 0.14 27.35 -23.62
N LEU A 180 1.41 27.01 -23.85
CA LEU A 180 2.39 27.85 -24.55
C LEU A 180 2.47 27.56 -26.07
N GLY A 181 1.77 26.54 -26.57
CA GLY A 181 1.87 26.11 -27.97
C GLY A 181 3.22 25.49 -28.34
N VAL A 182 3.98 24.97 -27.35
CA VAL A 182 5.32 24.39 -27.55
C VAL A 182 5.24 22.87 -27.62
N THR A 183 5.19 22.33 -28.84
CA THR A 183 5.01 20.89 -29.10
C THR A 183 6.11 20.03 -28.47
N SER A 184 7.36 20.47 -28.44
CA SER A 184 8.47 19.73 -27.85
C SER A 184 8.28 19.52 -26.32
N LEU A 185 7.78 20.53 -25.63
CA LEU A 185 7.43 20.43 -24.21
C LEU A 185 6.28 19.45 -23.97
N ALA A 186 5.24 19.50 -24.80
CA ALA A 186 4.11 18.57 -24.70
C ALA A 186 4.55 17.12 -24.94
N LEU A 187 5.39 16.87 -25.96
CA LEU A 187 5.94 15.56 -26.22
C LEU A 187 6.81 15.03 -25.09
N LEU A 188 7.71 15.87 -24.54
CA LEU A 188 8.56 15.50 -23.40
C LEU A 188 7.71 15.18 -22.18
N GLY A 189 6.68 15.97 -21.88
CA GLY A 189 5.74 15.73 -20.80
C GLY A 189 4.99 14.41 -20.96
N GLY A 190 4.53 14.09 -22.17
CA GLY A 190 3.88 12.84 -22.50
C GLY A 190 4.80 11.63 -22.30
N LEU A 191 6.05 11.71 -22.76
CA LEU A 191 7.05 10.64 -22.58
C LEU A 191 7.40 10.40 -21.11
N LEU A 192 7.58 11.45 -20.31
CA LEU A 192 7.85 11.33 -18.87
C LEU A 192 6.66 10.72 -18.11
N GLY A 193 5.45 11.15 -18.44
CA GLY A 193 4.23 10.59 -17.85
C GLY A 193 4.00 9.12 -18.22
N TRP A 194 4.45 8.70 -19.41
CA TRP A 194 4.43 7.30 -19.83
C TRP A 194 5.53 6.46 -19.17
N GLY A 195 6.77 6.98 -19.11
CA GLY A 195 7.93 6.28 -18.54
C GLY A 195 7.75 5.94 -17.07
N GLY A 196 7.15 6.84 -16.29
CA GLY A 196 6.84 6.58 -14.88
C GLY A 196 5.86 5.41 -14.65
N ARG A 197 5.07 5.01 -15.64
CA ARG A 197 4.17 3.85 -15.56
C ARG A 197 4.86 2.53 -15.92
N TYR A 198 5.85 2.57 -16.81
CA TYR A 198 6.48 1.34 -17.32
C TYR A 198 7.43 0.68 -16.31
N GLU A 199 7.98 1.45 -15.38
CA GLU A 199 8.89 0.94 -14.35
C GLU A 199 8.14 0.12 -13.27
N HIS A 200 6.85 0.37 -13.07
CA HIS A 200 6.01 -0.38 -12.15
C HIS A 200 5.82 -1.85 -12.57
N ASP A 201 5.78 -2.11 -13.88
CA ASP A 201 5.51 -3.45 -14.41
C ASP A 201 6.75 -4.38 -14.33
N ARG A 202 7.97 -3.83 -14.33
CA ARG A 202 9.20 -4.61 -14.25
C ARG A 202 9.64 -4.99 -12.83
N THR A 203 9.28 -4.22 -11.82
CA THR A 203 9.75 -4.45 -10.44
C THR A 203 8.78 -5.24 -9.57
N GLY A 204 7.56 -5.46 -10.03
CA GLY A 204 6.49 -6.18 -9.30
C GLY A 204 6.48 -7.69 -9.48
N LEU A 205 7.19 -8.25 -10.48
CA LEU A 205 7.01 -9.64 -10.89
C LEU A 205 8.13 -10.62 -10.47
N TYR A 206 9.23 -10.15 -9.86
CA TYR A 206 10.33 -11.03 -9.46
C TYR A 206 10.88 -10.65 -8.09
N ALA A 207 10.21 -11.15 -7.03
CA ALA A 207 10.86 -11.45 -5.74
C ALA A 207 9.96 -12.38 -4.91
#